data_0fabb19873549d7ebd81bfbc73c41c9f
#
_entry.id   0fabb19873549d7ebd81bfbc73c41c9f
#
_cell.length_a   1.000
_cell.length_b   1.000
_cell.length_c   1.000
_cell.angle_alpha   90.00
_cell.angle_beta   90.00
_cell.angle_gamma   90.00
#
_symmetry.space_group_name_H-M   'P 1'
#
loop_
_entity.id
_entity.type
_entity.pdbx_description
1 polymer ?
#
loop_
_entity_poly.entity_id
_entity_poly.type
_entity_poly.pdbx_seq_one_letter_code
_entity_poly.pdbx_strand_id
1 'polypeptide(L)'
;MLAVDSTRYCVLTHTTPQPIDVKSSSLEAELRAILVDKSVCYGNFTLASGAQSDFYVDAKLTTSNPRAALLVGRIGWKLVKQTATARGVHVDSIGGLTMGADWMALSIGIAAYLDSPSSDIQTFSVRKSAKKHGQHKRIEGNFLKGQTVVVVDDVITTGDSTLQAIEAIEEAGGRVAFVIVLVDRQEGGREAIEKGGHAVVPIFSRTDLLGTNAGRRSHIAVA
;
A
#
# COMPACT_ATOMS: atom_id res chain seq x y z
N MET A 1 -27.74 -10.13 -6.35
CA MET A 1 -27.18 -9.70 -7.64
C MET A 1 -27.64 -8.25 -7.82
N LEU A 2 -26.89 -7.30 -7.29
CA LEU A 2 -27.16 -5.87 -7.34
C LEU A 2 -26.16 -5.27 -8.30
N ALA A 3 -26.65 -4.63 -9.34
CA ALA A 3 -25.88 -3.98 -10.38
C ALA A 3 -25.09 -2.81 -9.78
N VAL A 4 -23.78 -2.88 -9.88
CA VAL A 4 -22.90 -1.73 -9.65
C VAL A 4 -22.98 -0.87 -10.90
N ASP A 5 -23.54 0.33 -10.76
CA ASP A 5 -23.55 1.34 -11.82
C ASP A 5 -22.10 1.75 -12.12
N SER A 6 -21.61 1.32 -13.29
CA SER A 6 -20.21 1.43 -13.70
C SER A 6 -19.86 2.76 -14.38
N THR A 7 -20.66 3.84 -14.19
CA THR A 7 -20.53 5.08 -14.97
C THR A 7 -19.96 6.27 -14.19
N ARG A 8 -19.11 6.07 -13.19
CA ARG A 8 -18.41 7.20 -12.57
C ARG A 8 -16.90 7.08 -12.74
N TYR A 9 -16.44 7.37 -13.94
CA TYR A 9 -15.02 7.66 -14.16
C TYR A 9 -14.70 9.03 -13.57
N CYS A 10 -13.69 9.09 -12.71
CA CYS A 10 -13.08 10.35 -12.30
C CYS A 10 -12.48 10.98 -13.56
N VAL A 11 -13.07 12.08 -14.05
CA VAL A 11 -12.55 12.80 -15.22
C VAL A 11 -11.27 13.48 -14.79
N LEU A 12 -10.14 12.93 -15.22
CA LEU A 12 -8.83 13.55 -15.07
C LEU A 12 -8.79 14.82 -15.96
N THR A 13 -8.92 15.99 -15.36
CA THR A 13 -8.54 17.23 -16.05
C THR A 13 -7.03 17.23 -16.17
N HIS A 14 -6.53 17.08 -17.40
CA HIS A 14 -5.11 17.25 -17.73
C HIS A 14 -4.71 18.72 -17.50
N THR A 15 -4.36 19.06 -16.29
CA THR A 15 -3.53 20.23 -16.02
C THR A 15 -2.08 19.81 -16.32
N THR A 16 -1.45 20.48 -17.27
CA THR A 16 -0.02 20.29 -17.57
C THR A 16 0.76 20.43 -16.26
N PRO A 17 1.53 19.40 -15.83
CA PRO A 17 2.28 19.50 -14.60
C PRO A 17 3.30 20.62 -14.72
N GLN A 18 3.20 21.64 -13.86
CA GLN A 18 4.28 22.61 -13.69
C GLN A 18 5.52 21.85 -13.20
N PRO A 19 6.72 22.18 -13.69
CA PRO A 19 7.94 21.56 -13.18
C PRO A 19 8.06 21.86 -11.69
N ILE A 20 7.95 20.81 -10.87
CA ILE A 20 8.11 20.92 -9.42
C ILE A 20 9.59 21.15 -9.17
N ASP A 21 9.92 22.24 -8.47
CA ASP A 21 11.29 22.53 -8.02
C ASP A 21 11.72 21.44 -7.01
N VAL A 22 12.49 20.47 -7.51
CA VAL A 22 12.90 19.26 -6.78
C VAL A 22 13.86 19.55 -5.61
N LYS A 23 14.25 20.81 -5.41
CA LYS A 23 15.30 21.18 -4.45
C LYS A 23 14.85 21.38 -3.01
N SER A 24 13.56 21.36 -2.69
CA SER A 24 13.10 21.65 -1.30
C SER A 24 11.99 20.76 -0.73
N SER A 25 11.41 19.81 -1.46
CA SER A 25 10.39 18.92 -0.90
C SER A 25 11.00 17.58 -0.48
N SER A 26 10.65 17.10 0.72
CA SER A 26 10.99 15.74 1.11
C SER A 26 10.31 14.74 0.16
N LEU A 27 10.89 13.54 -0.01
CA LEU A 27 10.30 12.47 -0.83
C LEU A 27 8.85 12.17 -0.42
N GLU A 28 8.59 12.24 0.88
CA GLU A 28 7.27 12.05 1.49
C GLU A 28 6.29 13.16 1.05
N ALA A 29 6.72 14.41 1.01
CA ALA A 29 5.86 15.53 0.55
C ALA A 29 5.51 15.40 -0.94
N GLU A 30 6.46 14.98 -1.76
CA GLU A 30 6.23 14.73 -3.19
C GLU A 30 5.26 13.56 -3.39
N LEU A 31 5.48 12.43 -2.72
CA LEU A 31 4.59 11.27 -2.80
C LEU A 31 3.17 11.62 -2.32
N ARG A 32 3.06 12.37 -1.21
CA ARG A 32 1.77 12.86 -0.69
C ARG A 32 1.04 13.69 -1.73
N ALA A 33 1.73 14.61 -2.40
CA ALA A 33 1.12 15.47 -3.42
C ALA A 33 0.56 14.64 -4.59
N ILE A 34 1.31 13.64 -5.07
CA ILE A 34 0.86 12.73 -6.14
C ILE A 34 -0.32 11.87 -5.66
N LEU A 35 -0.27 11.36 -4.43
CA LEU A 35 -1.32 10.53 -3.85
C LEU A 35 -2.64 11.31 -3.72
N VAL A 36 -2.58 12.55 -3.22
CA VAL A 36 -3.76 13.42 -3.11
C VAL A 36 -4.33 13.77 -4.48
N ASP A 37 -3.49 14.08 -5.46
CA ASP A 37 -3.91 14.44 -6.82
C ASP A 37 -4.56 13.27 -7.57
N LYS A 38 -3.98 12.07 -7.47
CA LYS A 38 -4.38 10.93 -8.31
C LYS A 38 -5.36 9.97 -7.64
N SER A 39 -5.24 9.78 -6.35
CA SER A 39 -5.87 8.65 -5.65
C SER A 39 -6.95 9.05 -4.65
N VAL A 40 -6.95 10.31 -4.18
CA VAL A 40 -7.91 10.77 -3.18
C VAL A 40 -9.13 11.36 -3.85
N CYS A 41 -10.29 10.81 -3.52
CA CYS A 41 -11.59 11.32 -3.96
C CYS A 41 -12.42 11.76 -2.75
N TYR A 42 -13.07 12.91 -2.87
CA TYR A 42 -14.02 13.43 -1.89
C TYR A 42 -15.43 13.31 -2.43
N GLY A 43 -16.36 12.86 -1.60
CA GLY A 43 -17.76 12.68 -1.99
C GLY A 43 -18.47 11.70 -1.06
N ASN A 44 -19.72 11.37 -1.37
CA ASN A 44 -20.47 10.39 -0.58
C ASN A 44 -20.23 9.00 -1.18
N PHE A 45 -19.44 8.18 -0.50
CA PHE A 45 -19.14 6.82 -0.90
C PHE A 45 -19.79 5.82 0.06
N THR A 46 -20.35 4.75 -0.50
CA THR A 46 -20.75 3.59 0.30
C THR A 46 -19.64 2.56 0.22
N LEU A 47 -19.02 2.28 1.35
CA LEU A 47 -17.93 1.29 1.46
C LEU A 47 -18.47 -0.13 1.32
N ALA A 48 -17.58 -1.11 1.09
CA ALA A 48 -17.96 -2.52 1.02
C ALA A 48 -18.63 -3.04 2.30
N SER A 49 -18.35 -2.43 3.45
CA SER A 49 -18.99 -2.68 4.74
C SER A 49 -20.42 -2.10 4.86
N GLY A 50 -20.89 -1.32 3.87
CA GLY A 50 -22.14 -0.55 3.92
C GLY A 50 -22.01 0.80 4.63
N ALA A 51 -20.90 1.11 5.27
CA ALA A 51 -20.68 2.40 5.93
C ALA A 51 -20.56 3.54 4.91
N GLN A 52 -21.03 4.74 5.29
CA GLN A 52 -20.87 5.96 4.48
C GLN A 52 -19.51 6.59 4.79
N SER A 53 -18.82 7.07 3.74
CA SER A 53 -17.55 7.79 3.87
C SER A 53 -17.56 8.98 2.93
N ASP A 54 -17.05 10.11 3.39
CA ASP A 54 -16.79 11.32 2.60
C ASP A 54 -15.43 11.31 1.88
N PHE A 55 -14.68 10.21 2.06
CA PHE A 55 -13.31 10.06 1.61
C PHE A 55 -13.06 8.66 1.05
N TYR A 56 -12.51 8.59 -0.15
CA TYR A 56 -12.11 7.33 -0.79
C TYR A 56 -10.68 7.45 -1.32
N VAL A 57 -9.90 6.36 -1.24
CA VAL A 57 -8.54 6.29 -1.78
C VAL A 57 -8.43 5.09 -2.70
N ASP A 58 -8.16 5.32 -3.99
CA ASP A 58 -7.66 4.29 -4.89
C ASP A 58 -6.14 4.44 -5.06
N ALA A 59 -5.40 3.89 -4.13
CA ALA A 59 -3.95 4.01 -4.11
C ALA A 59 -3.28 3.33 -5.31
N LYS A 60 -3.97 2.44 -6.03
CA LYS A 60 -3.44 1.80 -7.25
C LYS A 60 -3.12 2.81 -8.33
N LEU A 61 -3.87 3.91 -8.44
CA LEU A 61 -3.58 5.01 -9.37
C LEU A 61 -2.25 5.71 -9.07
N THR A 62 -1.81 5.67 -7.82
CA THR A 62 -0.50 6.17 -7.39
C THR A 62 0.56 5.08 -7.51
N THR A 63 0.35 3.90 -6.93
CA THR A 63 1.37 2.84 -6.88
C THR A 63 1.73 2.29 -8.25
N SER A 64 0.82 2.33 -9.23
CA SER A 64 1.09 1.98 -10.63
C SER A 64 1.68 3.13 -11.47
N ASN A 65 1.78 4.36 -10.92
CA ASN A 65 2.44 5.47 -11.59
C ASN A 65 3.97 5.37 -11.42
N PRO A 66 4.79 5.32 -12.50
CA PRO A 66 6.23 5.07 -12.38
C PRO A 66 6.99 6.05 -11.47
N ARG A 67 6.63 7.34 -11.51
CA ARG A 67 7.25 8.36 -10.62
C ARG A 67 6.91 8.11 -9.16
N ALA A 68 5.65 7.85 -8.86
CA ALA A 68 5.21 7.56 -7.51
C ALA A 68 5.71 6.20 -7.02
N ALA A 69 5.76 5.19 -7.88
CA ALA A 69 6.35 3.89 -7.57
C ALA A 69 7.82 4.01 -7.13
N LEU A 70 8.61 4.86 -7.81
CA LEU A 70 9.98 5.15 -7.41
C LEU A 70 10.05 5.76 -6.00
N LEU A 71 9.14 6.69 -5.67
CA LEU A 71 9.07 7.33 -4.35
C LEU A 71 8.62 6.32 -3.28
N VAL A 72 7.58 5.52 -3.56
CA VAL A 72 7.11 4.42 -2.70
C VAL A 72 8.24 3.44 -2.42
N GLY A 73 9.00 3.05 -3.44
CA GLY A 73 10.14 2.17 -3.28
C GLY A 73 11.20 2.74 -2.34
N ARG A 74 11.63 3.98 -2.55
CA ARG A 74 12.67 4.64 -1.72
C ARG A 74 12.22 4.85 -0.28
N ILE A 75 10.99 5.34 -0.07
CA ILE A 75 10.45 5.58 1.27
C ILE A 75 10.22 4.24 1.97
N GLY A 76 9.59 3.28 1.29
CA GLY A 76 9.33 1.95 1.83
C GLY A 76 10.62 1.23 2.21
N TRP A 77 11.65 1.25 1.36
CA TRP A 77 12.95 0.63 1.70
C TRP A 77 13.62 1.31 2.90
N LYS A 78 13.58 2.63 2.98
CA LYS A 78 14.06 3.37 4.17
C LYS A 78 13.35 2.88 5.44
N LEU A 79 12.01 2.75 5.40
CA LEU A 79 11.22 2.26 6.53
C LEU A 79 11.53 0.79 6.86
N VAL A 80 11.71 -0.08 5.85
CA VAL A 80 12.14 -1.47 6.06
C VAL A 80 13.45 -1.51 6.84
N LYS A 81 14.48 -0.79 6.38
CA LYS A 81 15.79 -0.76 7.06
C LYS A 81 15.69 -0.24 8.50
N GLN A 82 15.01 0.88 8.71
CA GLN A 82 14.85 1.49 10.02
C GLN A 82 14.11 0.58 11.00
N THR A 83 12.99 0.01 10.57
CA THR A 83 12.14 -0.85 11.40
C THR A 83 12.82 -2.18 11.70
N ALA A 84 13.45 -2.79 10.70
CA ALA A 84 14.19 -4.04 10.87
C ALA A 84 15.36 -3.87 11.86
N THR A 85 16.13 -2.79 11.73
CA THR A 85 17.21 -2.46 12.66
C THR A 85 16.70 -2.24 14.09
N ALA A 86 15.63 -1.43 14.25
CA ALA A 86 15.05 -1.15 15.56
C ALA A 86 14.50 -2.40 16.25
N ARG A 87 14.04 -3.38 15.47
CA ARG A 87 13.49 -4.65 15.98
C ARG A 87 14.53 -5.78 16.06
N GLY A 88 15.75 -5.56 15.58
CA GLY A 88 16.81 -6.58 15.56
C GLY A 88 16.46 -7.78 14.68
N VAL A 89 15.73 -7.58 13.58
CA VAL A 89 15.30 -8.66 12.67
C VAL A 89 15.96 -8.52 11.32
N HIS A 90 16.29 -9.63 10.69
CA HIS A 90 16.67 -9.70 9.28
C HIS A 90 15.40 -9.87 8.44
N VAL A 91 15.35 -9.24 7.27
CA VAL A 91 14.24 -9.35 6.32
C VAL A 91 14.76 -10.06 5.06
N ASP A 92 14.09 -11.14 4.66
CA ASP A 92 14.44 -11.94 3.49
C ASP A 92 13.61 -11.56 2.26
N SER A 93 12.32 -11.22 2.47
CA SER A 93 11.43 -10.91 1.37
C SER A 93 10.31 -9.94 1.74
N ILE A 94 9.67 -9.36 0.71
CA ILE A 94 8.61 -8.37 0.83
C ILE A 94 7.47 -8.78 -0.08
N GLY A 95 6.24 -8.76 0.43
CA GLY A 95 5.06 -9.11 -0.37
C GLY A 95 3.75 -8.82 0.37
N GLY A 96 2.63 -9.18 -0.24
CA GLY A 96 1.30 -9.00 0.36
C GLY A 96 0.20 -9.43 -0.57
N LEU A 97 -1.05 -9.09 -0.25
CA LEU A 97 -2.20 -9.55 -1.01
C LEU A 97 -2.31 -8.84 -2.37
N THR A 98 -2.44 -9.64 -3.45
CA THR A 98 -2.68 -9.10 -4.79
C THR A 98 -4.07 -8.44 -4.86
N MET A 99 -4.24 -7.31 -5.58
CA MET A 99 -3.33 -6.51 -6.41
C MET A 99 -2.73 -5.30 -5.68
N GLY A 100 -3.19 -4.93 -4.49
CA GLY A 100 -2.73 -3.71 -3.79
C GLY A 100 -1.22 -3.74 -3.48
N ALA A 101 -0.73 -4.86 -2.99
CA ALA A 101 0.64 -5.03 -2.54
C ALA A 101 1.68 -5.15 -3.67
N ASP A 102 1.30 -5.64 -4.85
CA ASP A 102 2.26 -6.09 -5.87
C ASP A 102 3.22 -4.98 -6.32
N TRP A 103 2.67 -3.81 -6.67
CA TRP A 103 3.49 -2.67 -7.11
C TRP A 103 4.37 -2.12 -6.00
N MET A 104 3.86 -2.12 -4.75
CA MET A 104 4.66 -1.68 -3.59
C MET A 104 5.81 -2.64 -3.31
N ALA A 105 5.56 -3.94 -3.26
CA ALA A 105 6.56 -4.95 -3.00
C ALA A 105 7.69 -4.88 -4.04
N LEU A 106 7.34 -4.84 -5.32
CA LEU A 106 8.31 -4.73 -6.41
C LEU A 106 9.10 -3.42 -6.35
N SER A 107 8.43 -2.28 -6.10
CA SER A 107 9.09 -0.98 -5.99
C SER A 107 10.09 -0.93 -4.84
N ILE A 108 9.75 -1.51 -3.69
CA ILE A 108 10.62 -1.58 -2.51
C ILE A 108 11.79 -2.54 -2.79
N GLY A 109 11.55 -3.69 -3.41
CA GLY A 109 12.59 -4.63 -3.81
C GLY A 109 13.60 -4.03 -4.80
N ILE A 110 13.13 -3.28 -5.79
CA ILE A 110 14.00 -2.54 -6.73
C ILE A 110 14.83 -1.48 -5.97
N ALA A 111 14.21 -0.74 -5.04
CA ALA A 111 14.92 0.25 -4.25
C ALA A 111 15.99 -0.39 -3.34
N ALA A 112 15.71 -1.56 -2.77
CA ALA A 112 16.68 -2.34 -2.00
C ALA A 112 17.90 -2.73 -2.85
N TYR A 113 17.68 -3.26 -4.05
CA TYR A 113 18.74 -3.63 -4.98
C TYR A 113 19.59 -2.42 -5.41
N LEU A 114 18.95 -1.28 -5.69
CA LEU A 114 19.66 -0.05 -6.08
C LEU A 114 20.47 0.57 -4.93
N ASP A 115 20.02 0.41 -3.69
CA ASP A 115 20.72 0.86 -2.49
C ASP A 115 21.96 -0.03 -2.20
N SER A 116 21.82 -1.35 -2.39
CA SER A 116 22.88 -2.33 -2.26
C SER A 116 22.66 -3.50 -3.22
N PRO A 117 23.44 -3.63 -4.30
CA PRO A 117 23.32 -4.75 -5.24
C PRO A 117 23.57 -6.13 -4.61
N SER A 118 24.20 -6.19 -3.43
CA SER A 118 24.35 -7.40 -2.63
C SER A 118 23.12 -7.72 -1.76
N SER A 119 22.12 -6.83 -1.73
CA SER A 119 20.85 -7.10 -1.04
C SER A 119 20.10 -8.20 -1.78
N ASP A 120 19.83 -9.30 -1.08
CA ASP A 120 19.08 -10.45 -1.63
C ASP A 120 17.60 -10.41 -1.23
N ILE A 121 17.05 -9.20 -1.11
CA ILE A 121 15.62 -9.01 -0.81
C ILE A 121 14.78 -9.51 -1.99
N GLN A 122 13.99 -10.54 -1.74
CA GLN A 122 13.11 -11.14 -2.72
C GLN A 122 11.70 -10.52 -2.63
N THR A 123 10.89 -10.68 -3.70
CA THR A 123 9.49 -10.22 -3.68
C THR A 123 8.53 -11.36 -4.04
N PHE A 124 7.32 -11.29 -3.48
CA PHE A 124 6.27 -12.27 -3.71
C PHE A 124 4.88 -11.62 -3.66
N SER A 125 3.88 -12.36 -4.13
CA SER A 125 2.47 -11.96 -4.08
C SER A 125 1.64 -13.05 -3.41
N VAL A 126 0.65 -12.65 -2.60
CA VAL A 126 -0.33 -13.55 -1.98
C VAL A 126 -1.65 -13.44 -2.74
N ARG A 127 -2.19 -14.56 -3.20
CA ARG A 127 -3.47 -14.64 -3.89
C ARG A 127 -4.63 -14.67 -2.89
N LYS A 128 -5.75 -14.03 -3.25
CA LYS A 128 -7.00 -14.11 -2.46
C LYS A 128 -7.50 -15.54 -2.28
N SER A 129 -7.27 -16.40 -3.28
CA SER A 129 -7.64 -17.83 -3.24
C SER A 129 -6.56 -18.68 -3.88
N ALA A 130 -6.43 -19.92 -3.41
CA ALA A 130 -5.53 -20.88 -4.02
C ALA A 130 -5.90 -21.15 -5.49
N LYS A 131 -4.92 -21.56 -6.31
CA LYS A 131 -5.16 -22.00 -7.69
C LYS A 131 -6.09 -23.21 -7.70
N LYS A 132 -7.08 -23.20 -8.60
CA LYS A 132 -7.98 -24.36 -8.82
C LYS A 132 -7.24 -25.54 -9.49
N HIS A 133 -6.13 -25.26 -10.18
CA HIS A 133 -5.32 -26.25 -10.90
C HIS A 133 -3.84 -26.05 -10.60
N GLY A 134 -3.08 -27.13 -10.54
CA GLY A 134 -1.65 -27.13 -10.24
C GLY A 134 -1.33 -27.25 -8.74
N GLN A 135 -0.24 -26.63 -8.28
CA GLN A 135 0.27 -26.77 -6.90
C GLN A 135 -0.54 -26.01 -5.84
N HIS A 136 -1.81 -25.77 -5.94
CA HIS A 136 -2.69 -25.10 -4.96
C HIS A 136 -2.06 -23.99 -4.10
N LYS A 137 -0.95 -23.39 -4.58
CA LYS A 137 -0.20 -22.36 -3.84
C LYS A 137 -0.96 -21.05 -3.78
N ARG A 138 -1.02 -20.46 -2.59
CA ARG A 138 -1.52 -19.11 -2.37
C ARG A 138 -0.43 -18.04 -2.59
N ILE A 139 0.85 -18.41 -2.55
CA ILE A 139 1.98 -17.49 -2.69
C ILE A 139 2.67 -17.74 -4.03
N GLU A 140 2.89 -16.67 -4.78
CA GLU A 140 3.59 -16.65 -6.07
C GLU A 140 4.86 -15.79 -5.96
N GLY A 141 5.86 -16.07 -6.76
CA GLY A 141 7.14 -15.35 -6.76
C GLY A 141 8.21 -16.06 -5.94
N ASN A 142 9.09 -15.29 -5.31
CA ASN A 142 10.34 -15.82 -4.73
C ASN A 142 10.25 -16.05 -3.21
N PHE A 143 9.08 -16.39 -2.68
CA PHE A 143 8.92 -16.76 -1.28
C PHE A 143 9.43 -18.16 -1.00
N LEU A 144 10.18 -18.32 0.10
CA LEU A 144 10.64 -19.61 0.61
C LEU A 144 10.20 -19.81 2.06
N LYS A 145 9.87 -21.07 2.40
CA LYS A 145 9.55 -21.46 3.78
C LYS A 145 10.72 -21.11 4.72
N GLY A 146 10.40 -20.56 5.87
CA GLY A 146 11.37 -20.16 6.90
C GLY A 146 11.81 -18.69 6.78
N GLN A 147 11.50 -18.00 5.68
CA GLN A 147 11.83 -16.60 5.51
C GLN A 147 11.12 -15.71 6.53
N THR A 148 11.80 -14.64 6.92
CA THR A 148 11.23 -13.51 7.66
C THR A 148 10.86 -12.42 6.67
N VAL A 149 9.59 -12.02 6.65
CA VAL A 149 9.03 -11.19 5.61
C VAL A 149 8.43 -9.88 6.14
N VAL A 150 8.44 -8.86 5.31
CA VAL A 150 7.63 -7.66 5.50
C VAL A 150 6.38 -7.77 4.64
N VAL A 151 5.22 -7.64 5.28
CA VAL A 151 3.95 -7.55 4.55
C VAL A 151 3.72 -6.12 4.13
N VAL A 152 3.28 -5.90 2.89
CA VAL A 152 2.91 -4.57 2.40
C VAL A 152 1.47 -4.55 1.92
N ASP A 153 0.80 -3.40 2.07
CA ASP A 153 -0.53 -3.16 1.51
C ASP A 153 -0.66 -1.70 1.07
N ASP A 154 -1.47 -1.44 0.05
CA ASP A 154 -1.64 -0.07 -0.47
C ASP A 154 -2.56 0.76 0.43
N VAL A 155 -3.67 0.20 0.91
CA VAL A 155 -4.64 0.88 1.79
C VAL A 155 -5.22 -0.09 2.80
N ILE A 156 -5.13 0.24 4.08
CA ILE A 156 -5.86 -0.48 5.12
C ILE A 156 -7.11 0.28 5.56
N THR A 157 -8.23 -0.45 5.61
CA THR A 157 -9.51 -0.01 6.20
C THR A 157 -9.81 -0.86 7.43
N THR A 158 -10.37 -2.06 7.26
CA THR A 158 -10.60 -3.06 8.31
C THR A 158 -9.39 -3.94 8.59
N GLY A 159 -8.41 -3.99 7.69
CA GLY A 159 -7.23 -4.84 7.81
C GLY A 159 -7.39 -6.27 7.26
N ASP A 160 -8.60 -6.64 6.80
CA ASP A 160 -8.91 -8.01 6.37
C ASP A 160 -7.97 -8.52 5.27
N SER A 161 -7.63 -7.70 4.28
CA SER A 161 -6.72 -8.05 3.18
C SER A 161 -5.32 -8.37 3.71
N THR A 162 -4.82 -7.51 4.58
CA THR A 162 -3.50 -7.67 5.20
C THR A 162 -3.46 -8.90 6.10
N LEU A 163 -4.51 -9.14 6.92
CA LEU A 163 -4.61 -10.33 7.78
C LEU A 163 -4.67 -11.62 6.95
N GLN A 164 -5.39 -11.64 5.82
CA GLN A 164 -5.40 -12.79 4.91
C GLN A 164 -4.01 -13.07 4.30
N ALA A 165 -3.22 -12.02 4.03
CA ALA A 165 -1.85 -12.19 3.56
C ALA A 165 -0.96 -12.77 4.65
N ILE A 166 -1.06 -12.26 5.88
CA ILE A 166 -0.33 -12.75 7.04
C ILE A 166 -0.62 -14.24 7.28
N GLU A 167 -1.89 -14.61 7.37
CA GLU A 167 -2.32 -16.01 7.52
C GLU A 167 -1.70 -16.92 6.46
N ALA A 168 -1.79 -16.55 5.19
CA ALA A 168 -1.24 -17.36 4.10
C ALA A 168 0.29 -17.51 4.16
N ILE A 169 0.99 -16.48 4.61
CA ILE A 169 2.45 -16.50 4.79
C ILE A 169 2.82 -17.44 5.94
N GLU A 170 2.12 -17.34 7.07
CA GLU A 170 2.39 -18.15 8.25
C GLU A 170 2.03 -19.62 8.00
N GLU A 171 0.90 -19.91 7.34
CA GLU A 171 0.54 -21.26 6.86
C GLU A 171 1.62 -21.87 5.94
N ALA A 172 2.24 -21.02 5.10
CA ALA A 172 3.34 -21.46 4.23
C ALA A 172 4.69 -21.60 4.97
N GLY A 173 4.71 -21.28 6.27
CA GLY A 173 5.88 -21.41 7.15
C GLY A 173 6.83 -20.21 7.10
N GLY A 174 6.36 -19.04 6.68
CA GLY A 174 7.06 -17.76 6.83
C GLY A 174 6.84 -17.14 8.21
N ARG A 175 7.59 -16.10 8.51
CA ARG A 175 7.45 -15.29 9.73
C ARG A 175 7.26 -13.83 9.34
N VAL A 176 6.17 -13.21 9.78
CA VAL A 176 5.92 -11.80 9.51
C VAL A 176 6.67 -10.93 10.54
N ALA A 177 7.60 -10.11 10.08
CA ALA A 177 8.37 -9.20 10.93
C ALA A 177 7.57 -7.96 11.34
N PHE A 178 6.91 -7.35 10.37
CA PHE A 178 6.02 -6.20 10.51
C PHE A 178 5.28 -5.94 9.18
N VAL A 179 4.37 -4.97 9.23
CA VAL A 179 3.56 -4.54 8.08
C VAL A 179 3.89 -3.10 7.72
N ILE A 180 4.04 -2.80 6.43
CA ILE A 180 4.13 -1.42 5.91
C ILE A 180 2.91 -1.16 5.04
N VAL A 181 2.23 -0.04 5.26
CA VAL A 181 1.07 0.36 4.44
C VAL A 181 1.29 1.76 3.86
N LEU A 182 0.83 1.96 2.62
CA LEU A 182 0.94 3.28 2.02
C LEU A 182 -0.03 4.24 2.69
N VAL A 183 -1.29 3.82 2.92
CA VAL A 183 -2.32 4.64 3.57
C VAL A 183 -3.04 3.85 4.65
N ASP A 184 -2.97 4.35 5.88
CA ASP A 184 -3.88 3.96 6.96
C ASP A 184 -5.09 4.89 6.98
N ARG A 185 -6.28 4.34 6.69
CA ARG A 185 -7.54 5.10 6.71
C ARG A 185 -8.07 5.39 8.11
N GLN A 186 -7.41 4.87 9.15
CA GLN A 186 -7.82 5.05 10.54
C GLN A 186 -9.27 4.55 10.81
N GLU A 187 -9.63 3.42 10.21
CA GLU A 187 -10.94 2.78 10.30
C GLU A 187 -10.88 1.44 11.07
N GLY A 188 -9.92 1.31 11.99
CA GLY A 188 -9.77 0.14 12.87
C GLY A 188 -8.88 -0.98 12.32
N GLY A 189 -8.41 -0.88 11.08
CA GLY A 189 -7.61 -1.94 10.46
C GLY A 189 -6.21 -2.08 11.05
N ARG A 190 -5.58 -0.97 11.41
CA ARG A 190 -4.30 -0.99 12.12
C ARG A 190 -4.42 -1.71 13.44
N GLU A 191 -5.41 -1.36 14.24
CA GLU A 191 -5.67 -1.94 15.55
C GLU A 191 -5.97 -3.44 15.44
N ALA A 192 -6.70 -3.87 14.39
CA ALA A 192 -6.98 -5.28 14.15
C ALA A 192 -5.70 -6.07 13.86
N ILE A 193 -4.80 -5.54 13.03
CA ILE A 193 -3.52 -6.18 12.68
C ILE A 193 -2.60 -6.20 13.91
N GLU A 194 -2.50 -5.10 14.66
CA GLU A 194 -1.66 -4.99 15.88
C GLU A 194 -2.16 -5.91 17.00
N LYS A 195 -3.47 -6.11 17.11
CA LYS A 195 -4.05 -7.10 18.04
C LYS A 195 -3.65 -8.53 17.67
N GLY A 196 -3.40 -8.81 16.39
CA GLY A 196 -2.83 -10.08 15.91
C GLY A 196 -1.34 -10.25 16.20
N GLY A 197 -0.69 -9.25 16.83
CA GLY A 197 0.74 -9.28 17.18
C GLY A 197 1.68 -8.68 16.12
N HIS A 198 1.14 -8.12 15.05
CA HIS A 198 1.93 -7.59 13.93
C HIS A 198 1.97 -6.06 13.95
N ALA A 199 3.16 -5.48 14.16
CA ALA A 199 3.32 -4.03 14.14
C ALA A 199 3.04 -3.45 12.74
N VAL A 200 2.33 -2.32 12.68
CA VAL A 200 2.00 -1.61 11.45
C VAL A 200 2.72 -0.28 11.36
N VAL A 201 3.39 -0.04 10.24
CA VAL A 201 4.13 1.19 9.94
C VAL A 201 3.48 1.86 8.72
N PRO A 202 2.61 2.85 8.91
CA PRO A 202 2.02 3.59 7.80
C PRO A 202 3.01 4.60 7.22
N ILE A 203 2.99 4.79 5.89
CA ILE A 203 3.67 5.91 5.22
C ILE A 203 2.84 7.17 5.41
N PHE A 204 1.52 7.07 5.24
CA PHE A 204 0.57 8.14 5.50
C PHE A 204 -0.65 7.62 6.25
N SER A 205 -1.21 8.47 7.11
CA SER A 205 -2.54 8.31 7.67
C SER A 205 -3.58 9.12 6.88
N ARG A 206 -4.86 8.83 7.10
CA ARG A 206 -5.96 9.68 6.62
C ARG A 206 -5.75 11.14 7.00
N THR A 207 -5.35 11.39 8.25
CA THR A 207 -5.10 12.74 8.76
C THR A 207 -4.00 13.46 7.98
N ASP A 208 -2.92 12.76 7.58
CA ASP A 208 -1.85 13.33 6.77
C ASP A 208 -2.34 13.74 5.38
N LEU A 209 -3.26 12.98 4.80
CA LEU A 209 -3.79 13.25 3.46
C LEU A 209 -4.80 14.39 3.46
N LEU A 210 -5.66 14.46 4.47
CA LEU A 210 -6.68 15.51 4.58
C LEU A 210 -6.10 16.89 4.90
N GLY A 211 -4.92 16.95 5.52
CA GLY A 211 -4.25 18.18 5.93
C GLY A 211 -4.97 18.91 7.08
N THR A 212 -4.24 19.65 7.87
CA THR A 212 -4.80 20.66 8.75
C THR A 212 -5.16 21.88 7.88
N ASN A 213 -6.41 22.01 7.43
CA ASN A 213 -6.97 23.21 6.77
C ASN A 213 -6.30 23.72 5.47
N ALA A 214 -5.98 22.86 4.52
CA ALA A 214 -5.64 23.31 3.17
C ALA A 214 -6.82 23.02 2.23
N GLY A 215 -7.64 24.06 2.01
CA GLY A 215 -8.55 24.26 0.89
C GLY A 215 -9.36 23.03 0.43
N ARG A 216 -10.55 22.83 1.00
CA ARG A 216 -11.61 22.02 0.39
C ARG A 216 -11.86 22.56 -1.03
N ARG A 217 -11.17 22.03 -2.03
CA ARG A 217 -11.66 22.14 -3.41
C ARG A 217 -12.81 21.14 -3.50
N SER A 218 -14.02 21.65 -3.28
CA SER A 218 -15.24 20.96 -3.63
C SER A 218 -15.24 20.72 -5.14
N HIS A 219 -14.86 19.54 -5.59
CA HIS A 219 -15.25 19.11 -6.92
C HIS A 219 -16.74 18.76 -6.83
N ILE A 220 -17.55 19.79 -7.09
CA ILE A 220 -18.98 19.64 -7.34
C ILE A 220 -19.12 18.67 -8.48
N ALA A 221 -19.75 17.53 -8.23
CA ALA A 221 -20.25 16.66 -9.29
C ALA A 221 -21.25 17.46 -10.10
N VAL A 222 -20.89 17.84 -11.32
CA VAL A 222 -21.86 18.30 -12.32
C VAL A 222 -22.57 17.04 -12.80
N ALA A 223 -23.90 17.10 -12.74
CA ALA A 223 -24.86 16.08 -13.10
C ALA A 223 -24.71 15.58 -14.55
#